data_a2bc19b1097e264a737a21edc1092e92
#
_entry.id   a2bc19b1097e264a737a21edc1092e92
#
_cell.length_a   1.000
_cell.length_b   1.000
_cell.length_c   1.000
_cell.angle_alpha   90.00
_cell.angle_beta   90.00
_cell.angle_gamma   90.00
#
_symmetry.space_group_name_H-M   'P 1'
#
loop_
_entity.id
_entity.type
_entity.pdbx_description
1 polymer ?
#
loop_
_entity_poly.entity_id
_entity_poly.type
_entity_poly.pdbx_seq_one_letter_code
_entity_poly.pdbx_strand_id
1 'polypeptide(L)'
;NSKNSEKIDKIFLNFDAYSKDYERGSWTFMKNNKFREKGLMYSHKNMRMLADFLNENKIEFSIAVYPWPQQLIFDNVESFHVNYWKNFCKNYKCKNFINLFKEFFDQINKNNVNKVILNNYFFTDVHFNKNGSNVIAEKIINIYYKNSN
;
A
#
# COMPACT_ATOMS: atom_id res chain seq x y z
N ASN A 1 23.58 -18.98 8.30
CA ASN A 1 22.43 -18.20 7.81
C ASN A 1 21.60 -17.53 8.93
N SER A 2 21.54 -18.11 10.17
CA SER A 2 20.79 -17.50 11.30
C SER A 2 21.41 -16.20 11.81
N LYS A 3 22.75 -16.10 11.89
CA LYS A 3 23.46 -14.91 12.37
C LYS A 3 23.25 -13.66 11.48
N ASN A 4 23.07 -13.85 10.18
CA ASN A 4 22.76 -12.73 9.27
C ASN A 4 21.32 -12.25 9.41
N SER A 5 20.37 -13.14 9.68
CA SER A 5 18.98 -12.79 9.95
C SER A 5 18.85 -11.93 11.21
N GLU A 6 19.46 -12.36 12.34
CA GLU A 6 19.45 -11.58 13.59
C GLU A 6 20.12 -10.20 13.46
N LYS A 7 21.19 -10.11 12.65
CA LYS A 7 21.87 -8.83 12.41
C LYS A 7 21.02 -7.88 11.57
N ILE A 8 20.31 -8.41 10.57
CA ILE A 8 19.38 -7.65 9.74
C ILE A 8 18.20 -7.18 10.59
N ASP A 9 17.62 -8.04 11.43
CA ASP A 9 16.53 -7.69 12.33
C ASP A 9 16.91 -6.58 13.32
N LYS A 10 18.13 -6.61 13.87
CA LYS A 10 18.64 -5.56 14.77
C LYS A 10 18.86 -4.23 14.04
N ILE A 11 19.37 -4.25 12.82
CA ILE A 11 19.56 -3.04 12.01
C ILE A 11 18.20 -2.42 11.68
N PHE A 12 17.22 -3.24 11.36
CA PHE A 12 15.89 -2.79 10.97
C PHE A 12 15.12 -2.18 12.15
N LEU A 13 15.18 -2.81 13.33
CA LEU A 13 14.50 -2.32 14.55
C LEU A 13 15.04 -0.98 15.07
N ASN A 14 16.30 -0.66 14.75
CA ASN A 14 16.93 0.61 15.14
C ASN A 14 16.78 1.71 14.09
N PHE A 15 15.99 1.48 13.03
CA PHE A 15 15.85 2.44 11.96
C PHE A 15 14.64 3.36 12.18
N ASP A 16 14.88 4.62 12.48
CA ASP A 16 13.86 5.63 12.84
C ASP A 16 12.77 5.78 11.78
N ALA A 17 13.08 5.61 10.50
CA ALA A 17 12.11 5.72 9.41
C ALA A 17 10.96 4.69 9.47
N TYR A 18 11.17 3.57 10.15
CA TYR A 18 10.16 2.53 10.34
C TYR A 18 9.60 2.48 11.76
N SER A 19 10.01 3.41 12.62
CA SER A 19 9.47 3.50 13.97
C SER A 19 8.00 3.90 13.95
N LYS A 20 7.27 3.45 14.98
CA LYS A 20 5.85 3.79 15.14
C LYS A 20 5.62 5.29 15.25
N ASP A 21 6.55 6.00 15.85
CA ASP A 21 6.47 7.43 16.13
C ASP A 21 7.02 8.30 15.00
N TYR A 22 7.52 7.68 13.92
CA TYR A 22 8.02 8.44 12.78
C TYR A 22 6.90 9.20 12.08
N GLU A 23 6.91 10.50 12.20
CA GLU A 23 5.80 11.39 11.82
C GLU A 23 5.37 11.22 10.34
N ARG A 24 6.33 11.05 9.42
CA ARG A 24 6.06 10.86 7.99
C ARG A 24 5.38 9.53 7.66
N GLY A 25 5.50 8.52 8.51
CA GLY A 25 4.88 7.20 8.31
C GLY A 25 3.63 6.98 9.15
N SER A 26 3.55 7.59 10.33
CA SER A 26 2.49 7.33 11.31
C SER A 26 1.08 7.67 10.80
N TRP A 27 0.93 8.66 9.93
CA TRP A 27 -0.36 9.04 9.34
C TRP A 27 -1.00 7.90 8.53
N THR A 28 -0.21 6.94 8.06
CA THR A 28 -0.71 5.81 7.24
C THR A 28 -1.52 4.81 8.05
N PHE A 29 -1.28 4.67 9.37
CA PHE A 29 -1.93 3.66 10.22
C PHE A 29 -2.55 4.22 11.51
N MET A 30 -2.09 5.35 12.05
CA MET A 30 -2.63 5.92 13.29
C MET A 30 -4.04 6.51 13.09
N LYS A 31 -5.00 6.11 13.93
CA LYS A 31 -6.42 6.48 13.80
C LYS A 31 -6.66 7.99 13.93
N ASN A 32 -6.05 8.65 14.90
CA ASN A 32 -6.30 10.07 15.23
C ASN A 32 -5.16 10.97 14.75
N ASN A 33 -4.79 10.86 13.50
CA ASN A 33 -3.72 11.68 12.92
C ASN A 33 -4.32 12.83 12.09
N LYS A 34 -4.16 14.07 12.57
CA LYS A 34 -4.67 15.28 11.89
C LYS A 34 -4.13 15.49 10.47
N PHE A 35 -2.91 15.02 10.20
CA PHE A 35 -2.34 15.08 8.85
C PHE A 35 -3.07 14.12 7.91
N ARG A 36 -3.44 12.92 8.40
CA ARG A 36 -4.24 11.96 7.64
C ARG A 36 -5.60 12.54 7.26
N GLU A 37 -6.32 13.12 8.22
CA GLU A 37 -7.65 13.68 7.97
C GLU A 37 -7.60 14.77 6.91
N LYS A 38 -6.68 15.72 7.07
CA LYS A 38 -6.49 16.81 6.12
C LYS A 38 -6.03 16.30 4.75
N GLY A 39 -5.06 15.38 4.72
CA GLY A 39 -4.56 14.77 3.50
C GLY A 39 -5.63 14.00 2.74
N LEU A 40 -6.46 13.20 3.45
CA LEU A 40 -7.58 12.49 2.85
C LEU A 40 -8.65 13.42 2.29
N MET A 41 -8.96 14.50 2.98
CA MET A 41 -9.92 15.50 2.49
C MET A 41 -9.48 16.09 1.14
N TYR A 42 -8.21 16.50 1.03
CA TYR A 42 -7.66 17.02 -0.23
C TYR A 42 -7.57 15.94 -1.31
N SER A 43 -7.09 14.76 -0.96
CA SER A 43 -6.99 13.63 -1.89
C SER A 43 -8.38 13.23 -2.40
N HIS A 44 -9.38 13.14 -1.53
CA HIS A 44 -10.75 12.84 -1.92
C HIS A 44 -11.31 13.87 -2.89
N LYS A 45 -11.14 15.18 -2.58
CA LYS A 45 -11.60 16.26 -3.47
C LYS A 45 -10.98 16.14 -4.87
N ASN A 46 -9.66 15.97 -4.94
CA ASN A 46 -8.95 15.89 -6.22
C ASN A 46 -9.30 14.62 -6.99
N MET A 47 -9.37 13.48 -6.30
CA MET A 47 -9.76 12.21 -6.91
C MET A 47 -11.21 12.22 -7.39
N ARG A 48 -12.12 12.91 -6.70
CA ARG A 48 -13.49 13.11 -7.17
C ARG A 48 -13.50 13.90 -8.48
N MET A 49 -12.81 15.04 -8.53
CA MET A 49 -12.73 15.84 -9.76
C MET A 49 -12.16 15.03 -10.93
N LEU A 50 -11.14 14.22 -10.68
CA LEU A 50 -10.59 13.32 -11.70
C LEU A 50 -11.60 12.26 -12.13
N ALA A 51 -12.29 11.61 -11.19
CA ALA A 51 -13.28 10.59 -11.47
C ALA A 51 -14.45 11.14 -12.28
N ASP A 52 -14.95 12.33 -11.91
CA ASP A 52 -16.04 13.02 -12.63
C ASP A 52 -15.60 13.31 -14.08
N PHE A 53 -14.40 13.88 -14.28
CA PHE A 53 -13.82 14.14 -15.59
C PHE A 53 -13.67 12.86 -16.45
N LEU A 54 -13.14 11.78 -15.87
CA LEU A 54 -12.97 10.51 -16.57
C LEU A 54 -14.30 9.89 -16.98
N ASN A 55 -15.29 9.91 -16.07
CA ASN A 55 -16.63 9.39 -16.33
C ASN A 55 -17.37 10.20 -17.42
N GLU A 56 -17.29 11.53 -17.41
CA GLU A 56 -17.85 12.40 -18.44
C GLU A 56 -17.27 12.11 -19.82
N ASN A 57 -15.99 11.78 -19.87
CA ASN A 57 -15.28 11.43 -21.11
C ASN A 57 -15.32 9.93 -21.43
N LYS A 58 -16.08 9.13 -20.68
CA LYS A 58 -16.21 7.66 -20.86
C LYS A 58 -14.87 6.91 -20.80
N ILE A 59 -13.95 7.41 -19.99
CA ILE A 59 -12.65 6.79 -19.75
C ILE A 59 -12.75 5.92 -18.49
N GLU A 60 -12.52 4.62 -18.65
CA GLU A 60 -12.47 3.70 -17.52
C GLU A 60 -11.23 3.97 -16.66
N PHE A 61 -11.40 3.96 -15.33
CA PHE A 61 -10.29 4.09 -14.40
C PHE A 61 -10.35 3.05 -13.29
N SER A 62 -9.22 2.76 -12.69
CA SER A 62 -9.09 1.85 -11.56
C SER A 62 -8.20 2.48 -10.49
N ILE A 63 -8.42 2.10 -9.26
CA ILE A 63 -7.60 2.53 -8.14
C ILE A 63 -6.88 1.32 -7.55
N ALA A 64 -5.55 1.43 -7.43
CA ALA A 64 -4.73 0.49 -6.70
C ALA A 64 -4.24 1.12 -5.39
N VAL A 65 -4.35 0.39 -4.30
CA VAL A 65 -3.79 0.77 -3.00
C VAL A 65 -2.76 -0.25 -2.56
N TYR A 66 -1.65 0.23 -2.02
CA TYR A 66 -0.55 -0.61 -1.57
C TYR A 66 -0.02 -0.14 -0.21
N PRO A 67 0.52 -1.04 0.60
CA PRO A 67 1.04 -0.69 1.91
C PRO A 67 2.38 0.02 1.83
N TRP A 68 2.63 0.94 2.75
CA TRP A 68 3.96 1.39 3.09
C TRP A 68 4.63 0.40 4.06
N PRO A 69 5.96 0.37 4.19
CA PRO A 69 6.64 -0.53 5.13
C PRO A 69 6.09 -0.46 6.56
N GLN A 70 5.77 0.75 7.05
CA GLN A 70 5.18 0.94 8.37
C GLN A 70 3.82 0.28 8.51
N GLN A 71 3.01 0.26 7.46
CA GLN A 71 1.72 -0.43 7.48
C GLN A 71 1.88 -1.95 7.51
N LEU A 72 2.93 -2.50 6.94
CA LEU A 72 3.23 -3.93 7.07
C LEU A 72 3.58 -4.32 8.50
N ILE A 73 4.13 -3.38 9.30
CA ILE A 73 4.52 -3.60 10.69
C ILE A 73 3.36 -3.32 11.66
N PHE A 74 2.61 -2.24 11.45
CA PHE A 74 1.69 -1.68 12.45
C PHE A 74 0.21 -1.68 12.03
N ASP A 75 -0.11 -2.10 10.81
CA ASP A 75 -1.48 -2.15 10.27
C ASP A 75 -1.84 -3.59 9.90
N ASN A 76 -2.90 -3.79 9.14
CA ASN A 76 -3.38 -5.10 8.69
C ASN A 76 -3.96 -5.02 7.27
N VAL A 77 -4.35 -6.18 6.73
CA VAL A 77 -4.88 -6.30 5.38
C VAL A 77 -6.19 -5.51 5.15
N GLU A 78 -6.96 -5.27 6.22
CA GLU A 78 -8.18 -4.46 6.22
C GLU A 78 -7.91 -3.01 6.66
N SER A 79 -6.77 -2.48 6.24
CA SER A 79 -6.36 -1.11 6.52
C SER A 79 -7.48 -0.11 6.28
N PHE A 80 -7.50 0.97 7.08
CA PHE A 80 -8.40 2.09 6.84
C PHE A 80 -8.33 2.61 5.41
N HIS A 81 -7.13 2.71 4.82
CA HIS A 81 -6.94 3.18 3.45
C HIS A 81 -7.55 2.24 2.41
N VAL A 82 -7.48 0.93 2.63
CA VAL A 82 -8.13 -0.06 1.78
C VAL A 82 -9.64 0.17 1.77
N ASN A 83 -10.26 0.25 2.95
CA ASN A 83 -11.70 0.44 3.07
C ASN A 83 -12.16 1.81 2.54
N TYR A 84 -11.39 2.86 2.80
CA TYR A 84 -11.69 4.20 2.32
C TYR A 84 -11.73 4.29 0.79
N TRP A 85 -10.68 3.82 0.11
CA TRP A 85 -10.60 3.89 -1.34
C TRP A 85 -11.47 2.87 -2.06
N LYS A 86 -11.77 1.73 -1.42
CA LYS A 86 -12.77 0.77 -1.89
C LYS A 86 -14.16 1.42 -1.93
N ASN A 87 -14.54 2.14 -0.88
CA ASN A 87 -15.81 2.87 -0.83
C ASN A 87 -15.83 4.02 -1.85
N PHE A 88 -14.72 4.73 -2.03
CA PHE A 88 -14.59 5.72 -3.09
C PHE A 88 -14.87 5.10 -4.46
N CYS A 89 -14.20 4.00 -4.80
CA CYS A 89 -14.41 3.29 -6.06
C CYS A 89 -15.85 2.88 -6.29
N LYS A 90 -16.55 2.41 -5.26
CA LYS A 90 -17.96 2.07 -5.34
C LYS A 90 -18.83 3.30 -5.69
N ASN A 91 -18.54 4.44 -5.07
CA ASN A 91 -19.33 5.67 -5.26
C ASN A 91 -19.06 6.35 -6.61
N TYR A 92 -17.82 6.26 -7.11
CA TYR A 92 -17.38 6.92 -8.35
C TYR A 92 -17.16 5.96 -9.52
N LYS A 93 -17.68 4.72 -9.42
CA LYS A 93 -17.74 3.73 -10.50
C LYS A 93 -16.38 3.38 -11.10
N CYS A 94 -15.36 3.16 -10.25
CA CYS A 94 -14.11 2.60 -10.76
C CYS A 94 -14.36 1.25 -11.45
N LYS A 95 -13.66 0.99 -12.53
CA LYS A 95 -13.67 -0.33 -13.19
C LYS A 95 -13.18 -1.42 -12.25
N ASN A 96 -12.04 -1.17 -11.58
CA ASN A 96 -11.47 -2.08 -10.60
C ASN A 96 -10.97 -1.32 -9.36
N PHE A 97 -11.15 -1.94 -8.20
CA PHE A 97 -10.41 -1.62 -6.99
C PHE A 97 -9.40 -2.72 -6.72
N ILE A 98 -8.10 -2.38 -6.71
CA ILE A 98 -7.01 -3.33 -6.61
C ILE A 98 -6.38 -3.19 -5.22
N ASN A 99 -6.68 -4.15 -4.33
CA ASN A 99 -6.08 -4.21 -3.01
C ASN A 99 -4.76 -4.99 -3.06
N LEU A 100 -3.65 -4.26 -3.06
CA LEU A 100 -2.31 -4.84 -3.05
C LEU A 100 -1.80 -5.16 -1.64
N PHE A 101 -2.49 -4.75 -0.58
CA PHE A 101 -2.14 -5.13 0.80
C PHE A 101 -2.08 -6.64 0.94
N LYS A 102 -3.08 -7.34 0.39
CA LYS A 102 -3.13 -8.80 0.48
C LYS A 102 -1.86 -9.47 -0.06
N GLU A 103 -1.34 -9.02 -1.18
CA GLU A 103 -0.16 -9.61 -1.83
C GLU A 103 1.08 -9.56 -0.91
N PHE A 104 1.24 -8.49 -0.13
CA PHE A 104 2.35 -8.34 0.81
C PHE A 104 2.08 -9.04 2.15
N PHE A 105 0.86 -8.98 2.67
CA PHE A 105 0.51 -9.69 3.90
C PHE A 105 0.54 -11.21 3.74
N ASP A 106 0.20 -11.75 2.57
CA ASP A 106 0.37 -13.17 2.27
C ASP A 106 1.85 -13.61 2.27
N GLN A 107 2.78 -12.70 1.96
CA GLN A 107 4.21 -12.96 2.10
C GLN A 107 4.63 -12.96 3.58
N ILE A 108 4.07 -12.09 4.43
CA ILE A 108 4.37 -12.02 5.87
C ILE A 108 3.93 -13.30 6.58
N ASN A 109 2.81 -13.88 6.20
CA ASN A 109 2.34 -15.16 6.76
C ASN A 109 3.36 -16.32 6.57
N LYS A 110 4.28 -16.20 5.63
CA LYS A 110 5.31 -17.20 5.29
C LYS A 110 6.72 -16.77 5.70
N ASN A 111 6.90 -15.50 6.05
CA ASN A 111 8.21 -14.92 6.32
C ASN A 111 8.13 -13.88 7.45
N ASN A 112 9.28 -13.51 8.00
CA ASN A 112 9.39 -12.36 8.89
C ASN A 112 9.07 -11.06 8.12
N VAL A 113 8.35 -10.12 8.75
CA VAL A 113 7.95 -8.84 8.14
C VAL A 113 9.15 -8.02 7.65
N ASN A 114 10.26 -8.01 8.39
CA ASN A 114 11.48 -7.30 7.99
C ASN A 114 12.06 -7.86 6.69
N LYS A 115 12.03 -9.20 6.53
CA LYS A 115 12.47 -9.85 5.31
C LYS A 115 11.56 -9.48 4.12
N VAL A 116 10.26 -9.39 4.32
CA VAL A 116 9.30 -8.98 3.28
C VAL A 116 9.58 -7.53 2.87
N ILE A 117 9.82 -6.62 3.82
CA ILE A 117 10.14 -5.22 3.52
C ILE A 117 11.45 -5.12 2.74
N LEU A 118 12.54 -5.72 3.22
CA LEU A 118 13.84 -5.69 2.57
C LEU A 118 13.81 -6.31 1.15
N ASN A 119 12.93 -7.27 0.94
CA ASN A 119 12.80 -7.95 -0.34
C ASN A 119 12.03 -7.13 -1.38
N ASN A 120 11.09 -6.28 -0.94
CA ASN A 120 10.16 -5.60 -1.81
C ASN A 120 10.33 -4.07 -1.90
N TYR A 121 11.05 -3.47 -0.96
CA TYR A 121 11.25 -2.02 -0.91
C TYR A 121 12.74 -1.66 -0.98
N PHE A 122 13.04 -0.46 -1.43
CA PHE A 122 14.37 0.08 -1.21
C PHE A 122 14.61 0.29 0.28
N PHE A 123 15.84 -0.01 0.71
CA PHE A 123 16.20 0.13 2.12
C PHE A 123 15.96 1.58 2.58
N THR A 124 15.25 1.72 3.70
CA THR A 124 14.92 3.03 4.30
C THR A 124 13.93 3.89 3.52
N ASP A 125 13.29 3.34 2.50
CA ASP A 125 12.39 4.09 1.63
C ASP A 125 11.00 3.41 1.57
N VAL A 126 10.02 4.15 1.11
CA VAL A 126 8.64 3.68 0.89
C VAL A 126 8.42 3.19 -0.55
N HIS A 127 9.39 3.39 -1.41
CA HIS A 127 9.30 2.99 -2.81
C HIS A 127 9.68 1.53 -3.01
N PHE A 128 8.98 0.88 -3.92
CA PHE A 128 9.27 -0.50 -4.29
C PHE A 128 10.58 -0.63 -5.05
N ASN A 129 11.35 -1.68 -4.71
CA ASN A 129 12.44 -2.15 -5.54
C ASN A 129 11.89 -3.01 -6.70
N LYS A 130 12.78 -3.63 -7.49
CA LYS A 130 12.39 -4.49 -8.62
C LYS A 130 11.43 -5.61 -8.22
N ASN A 131 11.66 -6.26 -7.07
CA ASN A 131 10.82 -7.37 -6.64
C ASN A 131 9.40 -6.89 -6.24
N GLY A 132 9.31 -5.83 -5.46
CA GLY A 132 8.03 -5.23 -5.09
C GLY A 132 7.25 -4.75 -6.33
N SER A 133 7.93 -4.15 -7.29
CA SER A 133 7.32 -3.75 -8.56
C SER A 133 6.80 -4.95 -9.36
N ASN A 134 7.51 -6.08 -9.37
CA ASN A 134 7.06 -7.31 -10.02
C ASN A 134 5.78 -7.86 -9.37
N VAL A 135 5.71 -7.88 -8.03
CA VAL A 135 4.49 -8.32 -7.30
C VAL A 135 3.27 -7.51 -7.74
N ILE A 136 3.42 -6.19 -7.86
CA ILE A 136 2.35 -5.30 -8.31
C ILE A 136 1.98 -5.58 -9.78
N ALA A 137 2.98 -5.67 -10.65
CA ALA A 137 2.78 -5.91 -12.08
C ALA A 137 2.06 -7.24 -12.33
N GLU A 138 2.45 -8.31 -11.67
CA GLU A 138 1.79 -9.62 -11.77
C GLU A 138 0.32 -9.55 -11.36
N LYS A 139 0.00 -8.83 -10.28
CA LYS A 139 -1.39 -8.65 -9.85
C LYS A 139 -2.21 -7.88 -10.88
N ILE A 140 -1.68 -6.81 -11.42
CA ILE A 140 -2.34 -6.00 -12.45
C ILE A 140 -2.55 -6.83 -13.72
N ILE A 141 -1.52 -7.55 -14.19
CA ILE A 141 -1.61 -8.44 -15.36
C ILE A 141 -2.69 -9.50 -15.16
N ASN A 142 -2.75 -10.12 -13.99
CA ASN A 142 -3.76 -11.13 -13.71
C ASN A 142 -5.20 -10.56 -13.76
N ILE A 143 -5.42 -9.35 -13.31
CA ILE A 143 -6.74 -8.71 -13.33
C ILE A 143 -7.17 -8.34 -14.76
N TYR A 144 -6.26 -7.80 -15.57
CA TYR A 144 -6.61 -7.24 -16.87
C TYR A 144 -6.47 -8.23 -18.04
N TYR A 145 -5.59 -9.22 -17.94
CA TYR A 145 -5.24 -10.06 -19.07
C TYR A 145 -5.54 -11.56 -18.88
N LYS A 146 -5.52 -12.09 -17.65
CA LYS A 146 -5.81 -13.51 -17.42
C LYS A 146 -7.29 -13.84 -17.17
N ASN A 147 -8.11 -12.84 -16.83
CA ASN A 147 -9.55 -13.01 -16.65
C ASN A 147 -10.34 -12.70 -17.95
N SER A 148 -9.65 -12.54 -19.08
CA SER A 148 -10.24 -12.23 -20.38
C SER A 148 -10.39 -13.46 -21.29
N ASN A 149 -10.16 -14.67 -20.75
CA ASN A 149 -10.33 -15.96 -21.48
C ASN A 149 -11.45 -16.77 -20.88
#